data_e63fc3501aa57b0b070dae565adb8f58
#
_entry.id   e63fc3501aa57b0b070dae565adb8f58
#
_cell.length_a   1.000
_cell.length_b   1.000
_cell.length_c   1.000
_cell.angle_alpha   90.00
_cell.angle_beta   90.00
_cell.angle_gamma   90.00
#
_symmetry.space_group_name_H-M   'P 1'
#
loop_
_entity.id
_entity.type
_entity.pdbx_description
1 polymer ?
#
loop_
_entity_poly.entity_id
_entity_poly.type
_entity_poly.pdbx_seq_one_letter_code
_entity_poly.pdbx_strand_id
1 'polypeptide(L)'
;MLPTNRPVLGKDLDAVRQQFGLLTNDIIWVLGMSITRWMQIVRQNGNEPVKDPTLALLVRFLDQHPELSVIPRYPTPQEMFDQLNEVAEVDPKRFSILFGSEVSAAYRWMRPDARPSSAVNRLMHFMRTAMLMRDTASRAELLDDWRKTVDMEARARGAEDIFRSGKWTPPKAAEGDGA
;
A
#
# COMPACT_ATOMS: atom_id res chain seq x y z
N MET A 1 11.46 10.06 20.57
CA MET A 1 11.96 9.04 21.53
C MET A 1 11.01 8.88 22.69
N LEU A 2 10.75 7.64 23.07
CA LEU A 2 9.88 7.30 24.21
C LEU A 2 10.54 7.68 25.54
N PRO A 3 9.78 8.14 26.54
CA PRO A 3 10.32 8.47 27.86
C PRO A 3 10.98 7.24 28.52
N THR A 4 12.17 7.42 29.08
CA THR A 4 12.94 6.34 29.73
C THR A 4 12.63 6.18 31.21
N ASN A 5 11.99 7.18 31.82
CA ASN A 5 11.69 7.25 33.25
C ASN A 5 10.34 6.60 33.65
N ARG A 6 9.62 5.99 32.72
CA ARG A 6 8.36 5.30 32.96
C ARG A 6 8.21 4.09 32.04
N PRO A 7 7.32 3.14 32.36
CA PRO A 7 7.02 2.02 31.45
C PRO A 7 6.40 2.51 30.13
N VAL A 8 6.48 1.68 29.10
CA VAL A 8 5.77 1.89 27.83
C VAL A 8 4.28 1.76 28.09
N LEU A 9 3.51 2.75 27.64
CA LEU A 9 2.06 2.77 27.74
C LEU A 9 1.42 2.33 26.42
N GLY A 10 0.17 1.93 26.45
CA GLY A 10 -0.57 1.55 25.24
C GLY A 10 -0.58 2.63 24.16
N LYS A 11 -0.72 3.91 24.51
CA LYS A 11 -0.67 5.05 23.59
C LYS A 11 0.69 5.25 22.93
N ASP A 12 1.78 4.79 23.55
CA ASP A 12 3.13 4.93 23.00
C ASP A 12 3.30 4.05 21.73
N LEU A 13 2.58 2.94 21.63
CA LEU A 13 2.56 2.12 20.43
C LEU A 13 2.00 2.91 19.24
N ASP A 14 0.94 3.68 19.46
CA ASP A 14 0.35 4.54 18.41
C ASP A 14 1.26 5.74 18.08
N ALA A 15 1.93 6.30 19.07
CA ALA A 15 2.92 7.36 18.85
C ALA A 15 4.09 6.87 17.96
N VAL A 16 4.62 5.68 18.22
CA VAL A 16 5.66 5.06 17.38
C VAL A 16 5.13 4.78 15.97
N ARG A 17 3.92 4.24 15.84
CA ARG A 17 3.26 4.07 14.55
C ARG A 17 3.20 5.37 13.75
N GLN A 18 2.75 6.46 14.38
CA GLN A 18 2.61 7.77 13.74
C GLN A 18 3.99 8.36 13.36
N GLN A 19 4.96 8.26 14.26
CA GLN A 19 6.35 8.71 14.02
C GLN A 19 6.95 8.06 12.77
N PHE A 20 6.64 6.79 12.53
CA PHE A 20 7.13 6.04 11.35
C PHE A 20 6.20 6.16 10.13
N GLY A 21 5.11 6.91 10.22
CA GLY A 21 4.15 7.05 9.12
C GLY A 21 3.45 5.75 8.73
N LEU A 22 3.37 4.78 9.65
CA LEU A 22 2.81 3.45 9.40
C LEU A 22 1.29 3.42 9.49
N LEU A 23 0.66 2.59 8.67
CA LEU A 23 -0.73 2.22 8.86
C LEU A 23 -0.87 1.27 10.05
N THR A 24 -2.07 1.17 10.63
CA THR A 24 -2.33 0.26 11.74
C THR A 24 -1.99 -1.20 11.40
N ASN A 25 -2.29 -1.64 10.19
CA ASN A 25 -1.95 -3.00 9.75
C ASN A 25 -0.45 -3.24 9.67
N ASP A 26 0.32 -2.22 9.34
CA ASP A 26 1.78 -2.33 9.22
C ASP A 26 2.41 -2.49 10.61
N ILE A 27 2.04 -1.63 11.55
CA ILE A 27 2.60 -1.72 12.93
C ILE A 27 2.16 -3.01 13.64
N ILE A 28 0.94 -3.48 13.41
CA ILE A 28 0.47 -4.78 13.93
C ILE A 28 1.37 -5.91 13.43
N TRP A 29 1.70 -5.89 12.15
CA TRP A 29 2.60 -6.89 11.57
C TRP A 29 4.00 -6.81 12.16
N VAL A 30 4.58 -5.60 12.29
CA VAL A 30 5.91 -5.38 12.89
C VAL A 30 5.96 -5.87 14.32
N LEU A 31 4.93 -5.58 15.10
CA LEU A 31 4.86 -5.96 16.51
C LEU A 31 4.39 -7.42 16.71
N GLY A 32 4.11 -8.16 15.64
CA GLY A 32 3.68 -9.56 15.71
C GLY A 32 2.37 -9.75 16.49
N MET A 33 1.42 -8.83 16.39
CA MET A 33 0.17 -8.89 17.17
C MET A 33 -1.08 -8.92 16.29
N SER A 34 -2.23 -9.33 16.87
CA SER A 34 -3.51 -9.25 16.21
C SER A 34 -4.13 -7.84 16.32
N ILE A 35 -5.05 -7.52 15.40
CA ILE A 35 -5.81 -6.28 15.45
C ILE A 35 -6.61 -6.15 16.75
N THR A 36 -7.17 -7.24 17.25
CA THR A 36 -7.91 -7.27 18.53
C THR A 36 -7.01 -6.86 19.68
N ARG A 37 -5.80 -7.42 19.76
CA ARG A 37 -4.82 -7.08 20.80
C ARG A 37 -4.37 -5.61 20.68
N TRP A 38 -4.17 -5.11 19.46
CA TRP A 38 -3.87 -3.70 19.22
C TRP A 38 -4.98 -2.79 19.76
N MET A 39 -6.24 -3.07 19.40
CA MET A 39 -7.39 -2.28 19.86
C MET A 39 -7.50 -2.28 21.38
N GLN A 40 -7.30 -3.44 22.02
CA GLN A 40 -7.30 -3.56 23.46
C GLN A 40 -6.22 -2.69 24.13
N ILE A 41 -4.97 -2.79 23.65
CA ILE A 41 -3.83 -2.08 24.25
C ILE A 41 -3.93 -0.58 23.99
N VAL A 42 -4.16 -0.18 22.74
CA VAL A 42 -4.05 1.22 22.33
C VAL A 42 -5.31 2.02 22.59
N ARG A 43 -6.50 1.43 22.31
CA ARG A 43 -7.77 2.15 22.41
C ARG A 43 -8.44 2.03 23.77
N GLN A 44 -8.42 0.83 24.36
CA GLN A 44 -9.06 0.59 25.64
C GLN A 44 -8.16 0.90 26.83
N ASN A 45 -6.88 0.53 26.75
CA ASN A 45 -5.91 0.65 27.85
C ASN A 45 -4.74 1.61 27.50
N GLY A 46 -4.98 2.61 26.67
CA GLY A 46 -3.93 3.50 26.14
C GLY A 46 -3.07 4.19 27.21
N ASN A 47 -3.61 4.49 28.38
CA ASN A 47 -2.89 5.10 29.49
C ASN A 47 -2.30 4.10 30.50
N GLU A 48 -2.53 2.80 30.30
CA GLU A 48 -1.97 1.75 31.15
C GLU A 48 -0.60 1.27 30.63
N PRO A 49 0.27 0.80 31.53
CA PRO A 49 1.49 0.11 31.12
C PRO A 49 1.19 -1.11 30.27
N VAL A 50 1.99 -1.31 29.22
CA VAL A 50 1.98 -2.53 28.41
C VAL A 50 2.36 -3.71 29.31
N LYS A 51 1.43 -4.65 29.51
CA LYS A 51 1.63 -5.79 30.43
C LYS A 51 2.68 -6.78 29.96
N ASP A 52 2.90 -6.87 28.65
CA ASP A 52 3.87 -7.77 28.03
C ASP A 52 5.25 -7.08 27.97
N PRO A 53 6.26 -7.53 28.75
CA PRO A 53 7.58 -6.91 28.73
C PRO A 53 8.27 -7.04 27.37
N THR A 54 8.08 -8.16 26.66
CA THR A 54 8.67 -8.39 25.35
C THR A 54 8.17 -7.37 24.34
N LEU A 55 6.86 -7.11 24.34
CA LEU A 55 6.28 -6.09 23.50
C LEU A 55 6.78 -4.68 23.85
N ALA A 56 6.88 -4.36 25.14
CA ALA A 56 7.42 -3.08 25.58
C ALA A 56 8.89 -2.88 25.15
N LEU A 57 9.72 -3.92 25.27
CA LEU A 57 11.10 -3.90 24.80
C LEU A 57 11.19 -3.75 23.28
N LEU A 58 10.37 -4.47 22.51
CA LEU A 58 10.31 -4.36 21.07
C LEU A 58 9.95 -2.93 20.61
N VAL A 59 8.97 -2.31 21.26
CA VAL A 59 8.57 -0.93 20.97
C VAL A 59 9.70 0.06 21.28
N ARG A 60 10.41 -0.10 22.39
CA ARG A 60 11.59 0.71 22.72
C ARG A 60 12.73 0.51 21.73
N PHE A 61 12.98 -0.73 21.33
CA PHE A 61 14.02 -1.05 20.38
C PHE A 61 13.75 -0.40 19.02
N LEU A 62 12.52 -0.47 18.54
CA LEU A 62 12.12 0.21 17.29
C LEU A 62 12.20 1.74 17.40
N ASP A 63 11.85 2.32 18.55
CA ASP A 63 11.98 3.76 18.78
C ASP A 63 13.45 4.23 18.76
N GLN A 64 14.37 3.39 19.24
CA GLN A 64 15.82 3.66 19.24
C GLN A 64 16.48 3.36 17.90
N HIS A 65 15.97 2.38 17.15
CA HIS A 65 16.53 1.86 15.91
C HIS A 65 15.48 1.83 14.79
N PRO A 66 14.99 2.99 14.35
CA PRO A 66 13.95 3.07 13.33
C PRO A 66 14.34 2.46 11.98
N GLU A 67 15.65 2.39 11.70
CA GLU A 67 16.21 1.75 10.51
C GLU A 67 15.97 0.24 10.45
N LEU A 68 15.70 -0.39 11.58
CA LEU A 68 15.40 -1.82 11.69
C LEU A 68 13.91 -2.14 11.56
N SER A 69 13.07 -1.14 11.49
CA SER A 69 11.68 -1.36 11.14
C SER A 69 11.63 -1.94 9.71
N VAL A 70 11.47 -3.23 9.62
CA VAL A 70 11.49 -4.01 8.35
C VAL A 70 10.25 -3.71 7.49
N ILE A 71 9.57 -2.61 7.73
CA ILE A 71 8.48 -2.20 6.85
C ILE A 71 9.08 -1.50 5.67
N PRO A 72 8.95 -2.10 4.51
CA PRO A 72 9.32 -1.43 3.29
C PRO A 72 8.50 -0.13 3.22
N ARG A 73 9.19 0.99 3.10
CA ARG A 73 8.53 2.25 2.76
C ARG A 73 7.78 2.06 1.45
N TYR A 74 6.47 2.08 1.51
CA TYR A 74 5.66 2.06 0.31
C TYR A 74 6.03 3.25 -0.57
N PRO A 75 6.22 3.06 -1.88
CA PRO A 75 6.42 4.18 -2.77
C PRO A 75 5.18 5.08 -2.72
N THR A 76 5.39 6.38 -2.79
CA THR A 76 4.28 7.26 -3.10
C THR A 76 3.79 6.98 -4.52
N PRO A 77 2.54 7.28 -4.85
CA PRO A 77 2.06 7.13 -6.23
C PRO A 77 2.90 7.91 -7.25
N GLN A 78 3.42 9.08 -6.87
CA GLN A 78 4.29 9.86 -7.74
C GLN A 78 5.64 9.17 -7.97
N GLU A 79 6.30 8.69 -6.90
CA GLU A 79 7.56 7.93 -7.02
C GLU A 79 7.38 6.69 -7.91
N MET A 80 6.24 5.98 -7.79
CA MET A 80 5.96 4.81 -8.61
C MET A 80 5.69 5.17 -10.08
N PHE A 81 4.96 6.27 -10.31
CA PHE A 81 4.67 6.80 -11.64
C PHE A 81 5.97 7.20 -12.36
N ASP A 82 6.84 7.95 -11.68
CA ASP A 82 8.12 8.39 -12.21
C ASP A 82 9.01 7.18 -12.55
N GLN A 83 9.07 6.19 -11.66
CA GLN A 83 9.84 4.97 -11.87
C GLN A 83 9.35 4.15 -13.07
N LEU A 84 8.03 4.06 -13.30
CA LEU A 84 7.51 3.40 -14.49
C LEU A 84 7.87 4.17 -15.78
N ASN A 85 7.86 5.50 -15.72
CA ASN A 85 8.23 6.35 -16.86
C ASN A 85 9.73 6.33 -17.21
N GLU A 86 10.60 5.90 -16.28
CA GLU A 86 12.00 5.58 -16.62
C GLU A 86 12.15 4.37 -17.55
N VAL A 87 11.15 3.50 -17.57
CA VAL A 87 11.18 2.22 -18.30
C VAL A 87 10.36 2.28 -19.59
N ALA A 88 9.18 2.89 -19.52
CA ALA A 88 8.30 3.03 -20.67
C ALA A 88 7.33 4.20 -20.45
N GLU A 89 6.89 4.84 -21.53
CA GLU A 89 5.91 5.91 -21.45
C GLU A 89 4.58 5.41 -20.88
N VAL A 90 4.21 5.94 -19.71
CA VAL A 90 2.98 5.60 -18.99
C VAL A 90 2.25 6.90 -18.66
N ASP A 91 1.08 7.12 -19.25
CA ASP A 91 0.22 8.23 -18.90
C ASP A 91 -0.55 7.96 -17.58
N PRO A 92 -1.13 8.97 -16.91
CA PRO A 92 -1.85 8.77 -15.66
C PRO A 92 -3.05 7.80 -15.76
N LYS A 93 -3.72 7.73 -16.92
CA LYS A 93 -4.80 6.78 -17.16
C LYS A 93 -4.29 5.34 -17.13
N ARG A 94 -3.23 5.05 -17.90
CA ARG A 94 -2.57 3.74 -17.92
C ARG A 94 -2.02 3.36 -16.56
N PHE A 95 -1.41 4.33 -15.85
CA PHE A 95 -0.93 4.12 -14.48
C PHE A 95 -2.06 3.64 -13.55
N SER A 96 -3.24 4.28 -13.60
CA SER A 96 -4.38 3.83 -12.81
C SER A 96 -4.78 2.38 -13.12
N ILE A 97 -4.83 2.05 -14.40
CA ILE A 97 -5.23 0.72 -14.88
C ILE A 97 -4.22 -0.34 -14.48
N LEU A 98 -2.93 -0.07 -14.57
CA LEU A 98 -1.86 -0.99 -14.14
C LEU A 98 -1.98 -1.38 -12.67
N PHE A 99 -2.61 -0.57 -11.84
CA PHE A 99 -2.86 -0.84 -10.43
C PHE A 99 -4.33 -1.16 -10.12
N GLY A 100 -5.07 -1.66 -11.11
CA GLY A 100 -6.40 -2.22 -10.89
C GLY A 100 -7.50 -1.19 -10.60
N SER A 101 -7.30 0.07 -10.99
CA SER A 101 -8.20 1.16 -10.64
C SER A 101 -8.83 1.82 -11.87
N GLU A 102 -9.81 2.67 -11.64
CA GLU A 102 -10.45 3.48 -12.68
C GLU A 102 -9.50 4.55 -13.22
N VAL A 103 -9.71 5.01 -14.44
CA VAL A 103 -8.81 5.93 -15.17
C VAL A 103 -8.52 7.25 -14.46
N SER A 104 -9.40 7.71 -13.59
CA SER A 104 -9.24 8.95 -12.82
C SER A 104 -8.45 8.79 -11.53
N ALA A 105 -8.14 7.55 -11.12
CA ALA A 105 -7.57 7.27 -9.81
C ALA A 105 -6.19 7.91 -9.62
N ALA A 106 -5.33 7.88 -10.63
CA ALA A 106 -3.99 8.48 -10.56
C ALA A 106 -4.02 9.96 -10.21
N TYR A 107 -4.94 10.71 -10.81
CA TYR A 107 -5.08 12.15 -10.54
C TYR A 107 -5.47 12.44 -9.08
N ARG A 108 -6.20 11.53 -8.44
CA ARG A 108 -6.50 11.62 -7.01
C ARG A 108 -5.29 11.23 -6.17
N TRP A 109 -4.60 10.13 -6.52
CA TRP A 109 -3.47 9.61 -5.75
C TRP A 109 -2.26 10.55 -5.73
N MET A 110 -2.07 11.35 -6.77
CA MET A 110 -0.96 12.32 -6.87
C MET A 110 -1.21 13.60 -6.05
N ARG A 111 -2.39 13.74 -5.41
CA ARG A 111 -2.63 14.86 -4.49
C ARG A 111 -1.97 14.58 -3.14
N PRO A 112 -1.45 15.62 -2.45
CA PRO A 112 -0.72 15.45 -1.19
C PRO A 112 -1.48 14.70 -0.10
N ASP A 113 -2.82 14.86 -0.07
CA ASP A 113 -3.69 14.30 0.98
C ASP A 113 -4.35 12.97 0.59
N ALA A 114 -4.21 12.54 -0.67
CA ALA A 114 -4.86 11.35 -1.15
C ALA A 114 -4.00 10.11 -0.95
N ARG A 115 -4.63 9.03 -0.47
CA ARG A 115 -3.97 7.74 -0.30
C ARG A 115 -4.69 6.69 -1.12
N PRO A 116 -3.95 5.91 -1.92
CA PRO A 116 -4.48 4.70 -2.52
C PRO A 116 -4.99 3.71 -1.47
N SER A 117 -5.84 2.76 -1.87
CA SER A 117 -6.22 1.67 -0.99
C SER A 117 -5.00 0.83 -0.57
N SER A 118 -5.11 0.11 0.55
CA SER A 118 -4.03 -0.76 1.04
C SER A 118 -3.58 -1.79 0.00
N ALA A 119 -4.52 -2.32 -0.81
CA ALA A 119 -4.21 -3.27 -1.88
C ALA A 119 -3.37 -2.61 -2.99
N VAL A 120 -3.75 -1.41 -3.42
CA VAL A 120 -3.00 -0.64 -4.44
C VAL A 120 -1.60 -0.30 -3.93
N ASN A 121 -1.47 0.19 -2.69
CA ASN A 121 -0.16 0.47 -2.09
C ASN A 121 0.74 -0.76 -2.03
N ARG A 122 0.21 -1.92 -1.67
CA ARG A 122 0.97 -3.18 -1.66
C ARG A 122 1.39 -3.60 -3.06
N LEU A 123 0.50 -3.46 -4.04
CA LEU A 123 0.81 -3.79 -5.43
C LEU A 123 1.91 -2.87 -5.99
N MET A 124 1.85 -1.55 -5.70
CA MET A 124 2.92 -0.62 -6.03
C MET A 124 4.25 -1.01 -5.38
N HIS A 125 4.19 -1.41 -4.11
CA HIS A 125 5.39 -1.86 -3.39
C HIS A 125 6.00 -3.13 -4.03
N PHE A 126 5.19 -4.14 -4.32
CA PHE A 126 5.69 -5.36 -4.97
C PHE A 126 6.24 -5.08 -6.36
N MET A 127 5.58 -4.26 -7.15
CA MET A 127 6.08 -3.84 -8.46
C MET A 127 7.42 -3.13 -8.32
N ARG A 128 7.55 -2.15 -7.42
CA ARG A 128 8.81 -1.46 -7.15
C ARG A 128 9.92 -2.43 -6.75
N THR A 129 9.65 -3.34 -5.82
CA THR A 129 10.61 -4.34 -5.37
C THR A 129 11.06 -5.22 -6.53
N ALA A 130 10.10 -5.69 -7.35
CA ALA A 130 10.42 -6.49 -8.52
C ALA A 130 11.26 -5.74 -9.57
N MET A 131 11.03 -4.43 -9.73
CA MET A 131 11.82 -3.58 -10.62
C MET A 131 13.25 -3.34 -10.07
N LEU A 132 13.38 -3.10 -8.75
CA LEU A 132 14.69 -2.87 -8.12
C LEU A 132 15.62 -4.11 -8.17
N MET A 133 15.05 -5.31 -8.26
CA MET A 133 15.79 -6.56 -8.39
C MET A 133 16.24 -6.87 -9.84
N ARG A 134 15.94 -6.00 -10.80
CA ARG A 134 16.18 -6.23 -12.24
C ARG A 134 17.01 -5.11 -12.86
N ASP A 135 17.77 -5.45 -13.92
CA ASP A 135 18.35 -4.47 -14.80
C ASP A 135 17.29 -3.78 -15.68
N THR A 136 17.68 -2.75 -16.41
CA THR A 136 16.76 -1.92 -17.19
C THR A 136 16.00 -2.72 -18.27
N ALA A 137 16.65 -3.65 -18.97
CA ALA A 137 16.00 -4.46 -19.98
C ALA A 137 14.95 -5.38 -19.37
N SER A 138 15.29 -6.08 -18.30
CA SER A 138 14.38 -6.97 -17.56
C SER A 138 13.23 -6.22 -16.87
N ARG A 139 13.38 -4.91 -16.59
CA ARG A 139 12.26 -4.05 -16.10
C ARG A 139 11.22 -3.81 -17.20
N ALA A 140 11.66 -3.60 -18.44
CA ALA A 140 10.74 -3.42 -19.56
C ALA A 140 9.94 -4.72 -19.81
N GLU A 141 10.60 -5.88 -19.82
CA GLU A 141 9.94 -7.18 -19.92
C GLU A 141 8.94 -7.42 -18.80
N LEU A 142 9.32 -7.11 -17.56
CA LEU A 142 8.41 -7.20 -16.40
C LEU A 142 7.15 -6.35 -16.61
N LEU A 143 7.30 -5.12 -17.10
CA LEU A 143 6.17 -4.22 -17.31
C LEU A 143 5.27 -4.72 -18.44
N ASP A 144 5.82 -5.29 -19.50
CA ASP A 144 5.06 -5.87 -20.61
C ASP A 144 4.28 -7.12 -20.15
N ASP A 145 4.89 -7.99 -19.38
CA ASP A 145 4.22 -9.16 -18.81
C ASP A 145 3.14 -8.76 -17.81
N TRP A 146 3.39 -7.68 -17.06
CA TRP A 146 2.37 -7.12 -16.16
C TRP A 146 1.17 -6.56 -16.94
N ARG A 147 1.41 -5.86 -18.04
CA ARG A 147 0.33 -5.37 -18.95
C ARG A 147 -0.51 -6.52 -19.49
N LYS A 148 0.11 -7.62 -19.90
CA LYS A 148 -0.60 -8.85 -20.34
C LYS A 148 -1.44 -9.43 -19.20
N THR A 149 -0.93 -9.45 -17.97
CA THR A 149 -1.65 -9.92 -16.79
C THR A 149 -2.87 -9.05 -16.52
N VAL A 150 -2.73 -7.73 -16.59
CA VAL A 150 -3.84 -6.77 -16.43
C VAL A 150 -4.91 -6.98 -17.52
N ASP A 151 -4.51 -7.15 -18.77
CA ASP A 151 -5.43 -7.39 -19.87
C ASP A 151 -6.17 -8.74 -19.72
N MET A 152 -5.44 -9.78 -19.32
CA MET A 152 -6.01 -11.11 -19.04
C MET A 152 -7.07 -11.03 -17.94
N GLU A 153 -6.79 -10.38 -16.82
CA GLU A 153 -7.73 -10.22 -15.71
C GLU A 153 -8.96 -9.40 -16.14
N ALA A 154 -8.75 -8.35 -16.93
CA ALA A 154 -9.84 -7.51 -17.45
C ALA A 154 -10.76 -8.32 -18.39
N ARG A 155 -10.21 -9.12 -19.30
CA ARG A 155 -10.98 -10.02 -20.19
C ARG A 155 -11.75 -11.06 -19.40
N ALA A 156 -11.15 -11.64 -18.37
CA ALA A 156 -11.85 -12.59 -17.47
C ALA A 156 -13.06 -11.95 -16.77
N ARG A 157 -13.08 -10.62 -16.61
CA ARG A 157 -14.21 -9.83 -16.09
C ARG A 157 -15.18 -9.35 -17.18
N GLY A 158 -14.94 -9.70 -18.45
CA GLY A 158 -15.77 -9.33 -19.58
C GLY A 158 -15.44 -7.97 -20.20
N ALA A 159 -14.31 -7.36 -19.85
CA ALA A 159 -13.81 -6.17 -20.54
C ALA A 159 -13.08 -6.58 -21.84
N GLU A 160 -13.42 -5.94 -22.98
CA GLU A 160 -12.79 -6.28 -24.27
C GLU A 160 -11.36 -5.74 -24.38
N ASP A 161 -11.14 -4.48 -23.99
CA ASP A 161 -9.85 -3.80 -24.05
C ASP A 161 -9.81 -2.77 -22.91
N ILE A 162 -9.12 -3.15 -21.85
CA ILE A 162 -9.04 -2.32 -20.63
C ILE A 162 -8.23 -1.03 -20.85
N PHE A 163 -7.15 -1.11 -21.63
CA PHE A 163 -6.27 0.04 -21.85
C PHE A 163 -6.90 1.10 -22.78
N ARG A 164 -7.83 0.69 -23.63
CA ARG A 164 -8.62 1.58 -24.47
C ARG A 164 -9.84 2.11 -23.73
N SER A 165 -10.66 1.23 -23.19
CA SER A 165 -11.94 1.56 -22.54
C SER A 165 -11.76 2.18 -21.16
N GLY A 166 -10.76 1.74 -20.41
CA GLY A 166 -10.53 2.12 -19.03
C GLY A 166 -11.56 1.55 -18.03
N LYS A 167 -12.37 0.60 -18.45
CA LYS A 167 -13.45 0.01 -17.65
C LYS A 167 -13.17 -1.46 -17.34
N TRP A 168 -13.15 -1.80 -16.06
CA TRP A 168 -12.92 -3.15 -15.56
C TRP A 168 -14.13 -4.09 -15.67
N THR A 169 -15.30 -3.54 -15.94
CA THR A 169 -16.54 -4.30 -16.10
C THR A 169 -17.15 -3.98 -17.45
N PRO A 170 -17.83 -4.94 -18.10
CA PRO A 170 -18.56 -4.68 -19.32
C PRO A 170 -19.62 -3.58 -19.08
N PRO A 171 -20.00 -2.81 -20.10
CA PRO A 171 -21.14 -1.90 -20.00
C PRO A 171 -22.35 -2.76 -19.56
N LYS A 172 -23.15 -2.25 -18.61
CA LYS A 172 -24.45 -2.86 -18.31
C LYS A 172 -25.19 -3.03 -19.63
N ALA A 173 -25.63 -4.25 -19.91
CA ALA A 173 -26.55 -4.49 -21.00
C ALA A 173 -27.69 -3.45 -20.85
N ALA A 174 -27.97 -2.70 -21.90
CA ALA A 174 -29.14 -1.81 -21.91
C ALA A 174 -30.33 -2.69 -21.55
N GLU A 175 -30.96 -2.42 -20.41
CA GLU A 175 -32.24 -3.02 -20.10
C GLU A 175 -33.13 -2.68 -21.28
N GLY A 176 -33.46 -3.67 -22.09
CA GLY A 176 -34.29 -3.48 -23.25
C GLY A 176 -35.60 -2.85 -22.78
N ASP A 177 -35.91 -1.69 -23.32
CA ASP A 177 -37.24 -1.14 -23.24
C ASP A 177 -38.22 -2.22 -23.70
N GLY A 178 -38.76 -2.94 -22.71
CA GLY A 178 -39.88 -3.87 -22.94
C GLY A 178 -41.09 -3.08 -23.30
N ALA A 179 -41.40 -3.11 -24.57
CA ALA A 179 -42.68 -2.67 -25.11
C ALA A 179 -43.85 -3.48 -24.53
#